data_08d1ef622a15c4518b53d2791697dc17
#
_entry.id   08d1ef622a15c4518b53d2791697dc17
#
_cell.length_a   1.000
_cell.length_b   1.000
_cell.length_c   1.000
_cell.angle_alpha   90.00
_cell.angle_beta   90.00
_cell.angle_gamma   90.00
#
_symmetry.space_group_name_H-M   'P 1'
#
loop_
_entity.id
_entity.type
_entity.pdbx_description
1 polymer ?
#
loop_
_entity_poly.entity_id
_entity_poly.type
_entity_poly.pdbx_seq_one_letter_code
_entity_poly.pdbx_strand_id
1 'polypeptide(L)'
;MKRFSKIWSALLLVPSLIFSAEPEQPDVDPGFNAETFEGLALRSIGPAFQSGRIADIAIHPVNRSHWYVGVGSGGVWKTVNAGTTWTPVFESEGSYSIGSVTIDPNRPDIV
;
A
#
# COMPACT_ATOMS: atom_id res chain seq x y z
N MET A 1 -0.66 79.46 41.35
CA MET A 1 -0.88 79.06 39.96
C MET A 1 0.18 78.03 39.56
N LYS A 2 -0.17 76.77 39.54
CA LYS A 2 0.77 75.66 39.19
C LYS A 2 0.25 75.02 37.89
N ARG A 3 1.02 75.13 36.79
CA ARG A 3 0.73 74.55 35.47
C ARG A 3 1.19 73.07 35.51
N PHE A 4 0.25 72.15 35.33
CA PHE A 4 0.57 70.76 35.14
C PHE A 4 0.83 70.52 33.64
N SER A 5 2.08 70.12 33.32
CA SER A 5 2.51 69.67 32.05
C SER A 5 2.07 68.21 31.85
N LYS A 6 1.18 67.93 30.88
CA LYS A 6 0.83 66.57 30.48
C LYS A 6 1.86 66.05 29.49
N ILE A 7 2.65 65.05 29.95
CA ILE A 7 3.56 64.29 29.09
C ILE A 7 2.72 63.21 28.43
N TRP A 8 2.52 63.29 27.12
CA TRP A 8 1.95 62.21 26.33
C TRP A 8 3.05 61.26 25.92
N SER A 9 3.11 60.06 26.51
CA SER A 9 3.92 58.97 26.04
C SER A 9 3.27 58.37 24.81
N ALA A 10 3.84 58.63 23.62
CA ALA A 10 3.48 57.94 22.39
C ALA A 10 4.04 56.50 22.41
N LEU A 11 3.18 55.52 22.62
CA LEU A 11 3.50 54.11 22.52
C LEU A 11 3.59 53.76 21.03
N LEU A 12 4.81 53.63 20.51
CA LEU A 12 5.08 53.14 19.14
C LEU A 12 4.81 51.65 19.08
N LEU A 13 3.64 51.27 18.53
CA LEU A 13 3.31 49.90 18.14
C LEU A 13 4.11 49.57 16.87
N VAL A 14 5.17 48.77 17.02
CA VAL A 14 5.90 48.18 15.89
C VAL A 14 5.14 46.96 15.48
N PRO A 15 4.58 46.88 14.25
CA PRO A 15 3.99 45.65 13.75
C PRO A 15 5.12 44.65 13.47
N SER A 16 5.17 43.56 14.25
CA SER A 16 6.00 42.41 13.96
C SER A 16 5.48 41.75 12.68
N LEU A 17 6.13 42.00 11.57
CA LEU A 17 5.98 41.20 10.35
C LEU A 17 6.48 39.79 10.66
N ILE A 18 5.55 38.89 11.01
CA ILE A 18 5.83 37.46 11.04
C ILE A 18 5.98 37.05 9.56
N PHE A 19 7.22 36.99 9.11
CA PHE A 19 7.54 36.38 7.84
C PHE A 19 7.40 34.86 8.03
N SER A 20 6.22 34.33 7.72
CA SER A 20 6.03 32.88 7.58
C SER A 20 6.85 32.45 6.38
N ALA A 21 8.00 31.85 6.62
CA ALA A 21 8.71 31.13 5.58
C ALA A 21 7.80 29.97 5.20
N GLU A 22 7.21 30.04 4.02
CA GLU A 22 6.56 28.93 3.35
C GLU A 22 7.61 27.83 3.18
N PRO A 23 7.34 26.57 3.58
CA PRO A 23 8.29 25.50 3.37
C PRO A 23 8.57 25.41 1.87
N GLU A 24 9.82 25.66 1.50
CA GLU A 24 10.32 25.49 0.13
C GLU A 24 10.08 24.02 -0.24
N GLN A 25 9.07 23.77 -1.10
CA GLN A 25 8.85 22.45 -1.67
C GLN A 25 10.11 22.08 -2.45
N PRO A 26 10.65 20.86 -2.24
CA PRO A 26 11.81 20.43 -3.00
C PRO A 26 11.47 20.55 -4.50
N ASP A 27 12.38 21.17 -5.24
CA ASP A 27 12.28 21.33 -6.70
C ASP A 27 12.21 19.92 -7.30
N VAL A 28 10.99 19.44 -7.54
CA VAL A 28 10.76 18.15 -8.17
C VAL A 28 11.16 18.32 -9.61
N ASP A 29 12.25 17.67 -10.01
CA ASP A 29 12.72 17.61 -11.38
C ASP A 29 11.52 17.34 -12.32
N PRO A 30 11.17 18.27 -13.23
CA PRO A 30 10.02 18.10 -14.12
C PRO A 30 10.16 16.89 -15.06
N GLY A 31 11.32 16.23 -15.08
CA GLY A 31 11.56 14.98 -15.81
C GLY A 31 10.95 13.74 -15.16
N PHE A 32 10.61 13.80 -13.86
CA PHE A 32 10.04 12.67 -13.10
C PHE A 32 8.76 13.07 -12.38
N ASN A 33 7.64 12.99 -13.07
CA ASN A 33 6.31 13.18 -12.51
C ASN A 33 5.55 11.84 -12.45
N ALA A 34 4.36 11.84 -11.83
CA ALA A 34 3.53 10.65 -11.73
C ALA A 34 3.17 10.05 -13.11
N GLU A 35 2.98 10.90 -14.13
CA GLU A 35 2.66 10.50 -15.50
C GLU A 35 3.81 9.74 -16.17
N THR A 36 5.06 10.05 -15.79
CA THR A 36 6.25 9.33 -16.29
C THR A 36 6.20 7.85 -15.93
N PHE A 37 5.51 7.51 -14.84
CA PHE A 37 5.42 6.15 -14.31
C PHE A 37 4.08 5.45 -14.58
N GLU A 38 3.13 6.11 -15.23
CA GLU A 38 1.81 5.52 -15.54
C GLU A 38 1.90 4.26 -16.40
N GLY A 39 2.93 4.13 -17.23
CA GLY A 39 3.20 2.94 -18.03
C GLY A 39 3.83 1.77 -17.26
N LEU A 40 4.24 1.98 -16.00
CA LEU A 40 4.85 0.95 -15.16
C LEU A 40 3.78 0.19 -14.39
N ALA A 41 3.05 -0.67 -15.07
CA ALA A 41 2.14 -1.60 -14.40
C ALA A 41 2.95 -2.65 -13.63
N LEU A 42 2.95 -2.58 -12.30
CA LEU A 42 3.49 -3.64 -11.48
C LEU A 42 2.64 -4.89 -11.66
N ARG A 43 3.25 -5.98 -12.07
CA ARG A 43 2.60 -7.30 -12.13
C ARG A 43 3.05 -8.14 -10.95
N SER A 44 2.13 -8.88 -10.38
CA SER A 44 2.49 -9.89 -9.39
C SER A 44 3.22 -11.06 -10.08
N ILE A 45 4.40 -11.39 -9.60
CA ILE A 45 5.24 -12.45 -10.16
C ILE A 45 5.18 -13.76 -9.35
N GLY A 46 4.26 -13.84 -8.41
CA GLY A 46 4.08 -14.99 -7.54
C GLY A 46 4.60 -14.78 -6.12
N PRO A 47 4.51 -15.79 -5.26
CA PRO A 47 4.93 -15.69 -3.86
C PRO A 47 6.44 -15.46 -3.77
N ALA A 48 6.84 -14.17 -3.78
CA ALA A 48 8.25 -13.74 -3.78
C ALA A 48 8.78 -13.41 -2.38
N PHE A 49 8.02 -13.69 -1.33
CA PHE A 49 8.46 -13.46 0.04
C PHE A 49 9.49 -14.50 0.45
N GLN A 50 10.69 -14.07 0.74
CA GLN A 50 11.80 -14.94 1.16
C GLN A 50 11.55 -15.69 2.49
N SER A 51 10.59 -15.23 3.29
CA SER A 51 10.20 -15.84 4.56
C SER A 51 8.93 -16.68 4.48
N GLY A 52 8.25 -16.69 3.34
CA GLY A 52 7.03 -17.48 3.13
C GLY A 52 7.34 -18.97 2.99
N ARG A 53 6.50 -19.81 3.60
CA ARG A 53 6.51 -21.24 3.38
C ARG A 53 5.19 -21.66 2.72
N ILE A 54 5.21 -22.64 1.87
CA ILE A 54 3.99 -23.30 1.41
C ILE A 54 3.40 -24.02 2.64
N ALA A 55 2.22 -23.61 3.03
CA ALA A 55 1.51 -24.20 4.15
C ALA A 55 0.64 -25.37 3.67
N ASP A 56 -0.03 -25.20 2.53
CA ASP A 56 -0.94 -26.21 1.99
C ASP A 56 -1.14 -26.04 0.48
N ILE A 57 -1.55 -27.12 -0.20
CA ILE A 57 -1.87 -27.13 -1.63
C ILE A 57 -3.16 -27.89 -1.83
N ALA A 58 -4.19 -27.24 -2.40
CA ALA A 58 -5.43 -27.85 -2.81
C ALA A 58 -5.50 -27.99 -4.33
N ILE A 59 -5.68 -29.21 -4.82
CA ILE A 59 -5.78 -29.52 -6.25
C ILE A 59 -7.24 -29.79 -6.59
N HIS A 60 -7.70 -29.16 -7.68
CA HIS A 60 -9.07 -29.34 -8.16
C HIS A 60 -9.34 -30.80 -8.50
N PRO A 61 -10.45 -31.40 -8.01
CA PRO A 61 -10.69 -32.85 -8.09
C PRO A 61 -10.80 -33.38 -9.53
N VAL A 62 -11.27 -32.56 -10.46
CA VAL A 62 -11.45 -32.93 -11.87
C VAL A 62 -10.37 -32.35 -12.77
N ASN A 63 -10.01 -31.08 -12.59
CA ASN A 63 -8.99 -30.42 -13.39
C ASN A 63 -7.66 -30.35 -12.65
N ARG A 64 -6.78 -31.31 -12.86
CA ARG A 64 -5.50 -31.41 -12.16
C ARG A 64 -4.49 -30.31 -12.52
N SER A 65 -4.78 -29.46 -13.48
CA SER A 65 -3.96 -28.27 -13.75
C SER A 65 -4.36 -27.04 -12.93
N HIS A 66 -5.44 -27.14 -12.15
CA HIS A 66 -5.99 -26.07 -11.36
C HIS A 66 -5.69 -26.32 -9.86
N TRP A 67 -4.85 -25.47 -9.29
CA TRP A 67 -4.43 -25.58 -7.88
C TRP A 67 -4.61 -24.26 -7.14
N TYR A 68 -4.78 -24.36 -5.84
CA TYR A 68 -4.63 -23.27 -4.90
C TYR A 68 -3.49 -23.58 -3.96
N VAL A 69 -2.65 -22.58 -3.67
CA VAL A 69 -1.52 -22.68 -2.76
C VAL A 69 -1.68 -21.67 -1.65
N GLY A 70 -1.77 -22.16 -0.43
CA GLY A 70 -1.76 -21.34 0.79
C GLY A 70 -0.32 -21.09 1.23
N VAL A 71 0.04 -19.82 1.38
CA VAL A 71 1.39 -19.40 1.79
C VAL A 71 1.33 -18.83 3.20
N GLY A 72 2.16 -19.34 4.09
CA GLY A 72 2.17 -18.99 5.50
C GLY A 72 2.46 -17.52 5.83
N SER A 73 2.89 -16.74 4.86
CA SER A 73 3.06 -15.29 4.94
C SER A 73 2.97 -14.69 3.53
N GLY A 74 1.94 -15.04 2.75
CA GLY A 74 1.84 -14.60 1.36
C GLY A 74 0.46 -14.83 0.73
N GLY A 75 -0.59 -15.02 1.54
CA GLY A 75 -1.95 -15.18 1.06
C GLY A 75 -2.20 -16.48 0.30
N VAL A 76 -3.19 -16.47 -0.59
CA VAL A 76 -3.55 -17.63 -1.43
C VAL A 76 -3.28 -17.31 -2.90
N TRP A 77 -2.63 -18.25 -3.57
CA TRP A 77 -2.28 -18.17 -4.98
C TRP A 77 -2.98 -19.27 -5.78
N LYS A 78 -3.47 -18.90 -6.95
CA LYS A 78 -4.16 -19.80 -7.87
C LYS A 78 -3.37 -20.00 -9.15
N THR A 79 -3.28 -21.23 -9.61
CA THR A 79 -2.84 -21.57 -10.97
C THR A 79 -3.92 -22.34 -11.70
N VAL A 80 -3.99 -22.19 -13.02
CA VAL A 80 -4.88 -22.97 -13.89
C VAL A 80 -4.12 -23.76 -14.96
N ASN A 81 -2.79 -23.72 -14.89
CA ASN A 81 -1.88 -24.34 -15.84
C ASN A 81 -0.73 -25.09 -15.18
N ALA A 82 -1.04 -25.82 -14.11
CA ALA A 82 -0.12 -26.68 -13.36
C ALA A 82 1.13 -25.94 -12.86
N GLY A 83 0.96 -24.72 -12.38
CA GLY A 83 2.05 -23.95 -11.76
C GLY A 83 2.90 -23.11 -12.72
N THR A 84 2.57 -23.05 -14.01
CA THR A 84 3.32 -22.23 -14.98
C THR A 84 3.10 -20.74 -14.73
N THR A 85 1.87 -20.34 -14.40
CA THR A 85 1.56 -18.97 -13.98
C THR A 85 0.70 -18.96 -12.72
N TRP A 86 0.82 -17.90 -11.93
CA TRP A 86 0.14 -17.76 -10.66
C TRP A 86 -0.59 -16.42 -10.57
N THR A 87 -1.77 -16.44 -9.99
CA THR A 87 -2.58 -15.26 -9.71
C THR A 87 -2.90 -15.21 -8.22
N PRO A 88 -2.64 -14.13 -7.53
CA PRO A 88 -3.07 -13.97 -6.15
C PRO A 88 -4.59 -13.81 -6.11
N VAL A 89 -5.23 -14.47 -5.15
CA VAL A 89 -6.70 -14.48 -5.05
C VAL A 89 -7.22 -14.09 -3.66
N PHE A 90 -6.32 -13.64 -2.78
CA PHE A 90 -6.64 -13.33 -1.38
C PHE A 90 -6.06 -11.99 -0.90
N GLU A 91 -5.68 -11.10 -1.82
CA GLU A 91 -5.01 -9.84 -1.48
C GLU A 91 -5.93 -8.82 -0.80
N SER A 92 -7.23 -8.88 -1.07
CA SER A 92 -8.23 -7.98 -0.47
C SER A 92 -8.76 -8.46 0.88
N GLU A 93 -8.34 -9.65 1.32
CA GLU A 93 -8.84 -10.23 2.56
C GLU A 93 -7.97 -9.81 3.76
N GLY A 94 -8.59 -9.75 4.92
CA GLY A 94 -7.94 -9.25 6.14
C GLY A 94 -6.85 -10.14 6.73
N SER A 95 -6.57 -11.31 6.14
CA SER A 95 -5.54 -12.26 6.58
C SER A 95 -4.46 -12.44 5.53
N TYR A 96 -3.21 -12.45 5.98
CA TYR A 96 -2.05 -12.66 5.13
C TYR A 96 -1.35 -13.98 5.39
N SER A 97 -1.59 -14.56 6.55
CA SER A 97 -1.01 -15.85 6.97
C SER A 97 -2.03 -16.96 6.78
N ILE A 98 -1.75 -17.87 5.85
CA ILE A 98 -2.62 -19.00 5.51
C ILE A 98 -2.01 -20.28 6.09
N GLY A 99 -2.83 -21.00 6.86
CA GLY A 99 -2.43 -22.28 7.45
C GLY A 99 -2.92 -23.51 6.67
N SER A 100 -4.05 -23.36 5.98
CA SER A 100 -4.69 -24.43 5.21
C SER A 100 -5.53 -23.87 4.10
N VAL A 101 -5.70 -24.63 3.01
CA VAL A 101 -6.59 -24.33 1.90
C VAL A 101 -7.25 -25.63 1.42
N THR A 102 -8.57 -25.61 1.19
CA THR A 102 -9.32 -26.81 0.77
C THR A 102 -10.33 -26.43 -0.30
N ILE A 103 -10.49 -27.29 -1.30
CA ILE A 103 -11.53 -27.17 -2.33
C ILE A 103 -12.68 -28.11 -1.98
N ASP A 104 -13.92 -27.63 -2.01
CA ASP A 104 -15.08 -28.49 -1.86
C ASP A 104 -15.16 -29.50 -3.04
N PRO A 105 -15.06 -30.81 -2.79
CA PRO A 105 -15.03 -31.80 -3.86
C PRO A 105 -16.34 -31.89 -4.67
N ASN A 106 -17.46 -31.45 -4.10
CA ASN A 106 -18.77 -31.46 -4.76
C ASN A 106 -19.08 -30.13 -5.46
N ARG A 107 -18.45 -29.05 -5.02
CA ARG A 107 -18.55 -27.71 -5.59
C ARG A 107 -17.17 -27.08 -5.70
N PRO A 108 -16.39 -27.44 -6.71
CA PRO A 108 -14.98 -27.03 -6.80
C PRO A 108 -14.72 -25.54 -7.06
N ASP A 109 -15.76 -24.77 -7.24
CA ASP A 109 -15.78 -23.31 -7.24
C ASP A 109 -15.72 -22.68 -5.85
N ILE A 110 -15.91 -23.52 -4.81
CA ILE A 110 -15.77 -23.13 -3.40
C ILE A 110 -14.42 -23.59 -2.83
N VAL A 111 -13.69 -22.61 -2.31
CA VAL A 111 -12.37 -22.79 -1.67
C VAL A 111 -12.40 -22.18 -0.29
#